data_a8abc6c95cada519870d8b00ea9dfa4e
#
_entry.id   a8abc6c95cada519870d8b00ea9dfa4e
#
_cell.length_a   1.000
_cell.length_b   1.000
_cell.length_c   1.000
_cell.angle_alpha   90.00
_cell.angle_beta   90.00
_cell.angle_gamma   90.00
#
_symmetry.space_group_name_H-M   'P 1'
#
loop_
_entity.id
_entity.type
_entity.pdbx_description
1 polymer ?
#
loop_
_entity_poly.entity_id
_entity_poly.type
_entity_poly.pdbx_seq_one_letter_code
_entity_poly.pdbx_strand_id
1 'polypeptide(L)'
;MAGKLRARDIMTGGVRCVGAHESLYDASKMMRDLDVGCLPICGDNNKLMGMITDRDIVVTCCAEGVDPASVQAGSLGGELHWIDADADATKVLETMENNHIKRLPVIDVKGGHRLIGMITEANLAKNLNDKQIAEFATRVYATA
;
A
#
# COMPACT_ATOMS: atom_id res chain seq x y z
N MET A 1 -5.94 -28.17 13.32
CA MET A 1 -5.13 -27.56 12.27
C MET A 1 -5.14 -26.06 12.42
N ALA A 2 -3.97 -25.46 12.47
CA ALA A 2 -3.93 -24.01 12.52
C ALA A 2 -4.70 -23.46 11.32
N GLY A 3 -5.61 -22.52 11.55
CA GLY A 3 -6.34 -21.87 10.48
C GLY A 3 -5.39 -21.22 9.48
N LYS A 4 -5.82 -21.12 8.25
CA LYS A 4 -5.03 -20.42 7.23
C LYS A 4 -4.89 -18.96 7.63
N LEU A 5 -3.71 -18.41 7.45
CA LEU A 5 -3.49 -16.98 7.64
C LEU A 5 -4.31 -16.19 6.62
N ARG A 6 -4.95 -15.14 7.11
CA ARG A 6 -5.72 -14.21 6.29
C ARG A 6 -4.96 -12.89 6.17
N ALA A 7 -5.38 -12.05 5.24
CA ALA A 7 -4.77 -10.74 5.07
C ALA A 7 -4.75 -9.95 6.39
N ARG A 8 -5.84 -9.98 7.16
CA ARG A 8 -5.91 -9.30 8.46
C ARG A 8 -4.89 -9.80 9.48
N ASP A 9 -4.46 -11.05 9.36
CA ASP A 9 -3.47 -11.65 10.28
C ASP A 9 -2.03 -11.25 9.93
N ILE A 10 -1.79 -10.91 8.66
CA ILE A 10 -0.48 -10.56 8.11
C ILE A 10 -0.22 -9.06 8.18
N MET A 11 -1.25 -8.26 7.97
CA MET A 11 -1.15 -6.80 7.81
C MET A 11 -0.61 -6.08 9.03
N THR A 12 -0.10 -4.88 8.79
CA THR A 12 0.07 -3.87 9.83
C THR A 12 -1.21 -3.03 9.87
N GLY A 13 -1.87 -2.98 11.03
CA GLY A 13 -3.08 -2.20 11.23
C GLY A 13 -2.80 -0.75 11.57
N GLY A 14 -3.88 0.05 11.73
CA GLY A 14 -3.77 1.44 12.13
C GLY A 14 -3.09 2.32 11.09
N VAL A 15 -3.21 1.99 9.82
CA VAL A 15 -2.58 2.72 8.73
C VAL A 15 -3.21 4.11 8.59
N ARG A 16 -2.36 5.13 8.47
CA ARG A 16 -2.80 6.50 8.25
C ARG A 16 -2.82 6.83 6.77
N CYS A 17 -3.92 7.42 6.32
CA CYS A 17 -4.07 7.91 4.97
C CYS A 17 -3.65 9.37 4.87
N VAL A 18 -3.15 9.77 3.70
CA VAL A 18 -3.16 11.17 3.31
C VAL A 18 -4.51 11.44 2.62
N GLY A 19 -5.16 12.53 2.95
CA GLY A 19 -6.42 12.90 2.29
C GLY A 19 -6.21 13.29 0.84
N ALA A 20 -7.18 12.98 -0.01
CA ALA A 20 -7.08 13.30 -1.45
C ALA A 20 -6.89 14.80 -1.71
N HIS A 21 -7.40 15.65 -0.83
CA HIS A 21 -7.28 17.10 -0.94
C HIS A 21 -6.03 17.68 -0.27
N GLU A 22 -5.32 16.86 0.48
CA GLU A 22 -4.05 17.28 1.07
C GLU A 22 -2.96 17.34 0.00
N SER A 23 -1.94 18.18 0.24
CA SER A 23 -0.86 18.37 -0.72
C SER A 23 0.19 17.26 -0.64
N LEU A 24 1.02 17.18 -1.67
CA LEU A 24 2.20 16.33 -1.64
C LEU A 24 3.20 16.77 -0.57
N TYR A 25 3.19 18.05 -0.20
CA TYR A 25 3.97 18.54 0.92
C TYR A 25 3.48 17.91 2.23
N ASP A 26 2.16 17.87 2.45
CA ASP A 26 1.57 17.20 3.61
C ASP A 26 1.89 15.70 3.62
N ALA A 27 1.80 15.04 2.46
CA ALA A 27 2.18 13.64 2.32
C ALA A 27 3.64 13.41 2.70
N SER A 28 4.53 14.30 2.25
CA SER A 28 5.97 14.22 2.57
C SER A 28 6.23 14.32 4.07
N LYS A 29 5.54 15.23 4.75
CA LYS A 29 5.65 15.36 6.21
C LYS A 29 5.17 14.10 6.92
N MET A 30 4.07 13.51 6.47
CA MET A 30 3.57 12.26 7.03
C MET A 30 4.58 11.12 6.83
N MET A 31 5.18 11.02 5.65
CA MET A 31 6.21 9.99 5.37
C MET A 31 7.40 10.16 6.30
N ARG A 32 7.86 11.41 6.52
CA ARG A 32 8.95 11.71 7.45
C ARG A 32 8.59 11.29 8.87
N ASP A 33 7.42 11.72 9.35
CA ASP A 33 7.03 11.54 10.74
C ASP A 33 6.69 10.08 11.06
N LEU A 34 6.18 9.33 10.09
CA LEU A 34 5.85 7.91 10.23
C LEU A 34 6.99 6.98 9.80
N ASP A 35 8.04 7.53 9.21
CA ASP A 35 9.18 6.77 8.66
C ASP A 35 8.72 5.72 7.65
N VAL A 36 7.92 6.13 6.70
CA VAL A 36 7.40 5.27 5.63
C VAL A 36 7.63 5.90 4.26
N GLY A 37 7.77 5.07 3.23
CA GLY A 37 7.94 5.53 1.85
C GLY A 37 6.67 5.45 1.00
N CYS A 38 5.55 5.07 1.61
CA CYS A 38 4.30 4.91 0.90
C CYS A 38 3.13 5.23 1.83
N LEU A 39 2.11 5.89 1.28
CA LEU A 39 0.88 6.19 2.01
C LEU A 39 -0.33 5.85 1.15
N PRO A 40 -1.41 5.32 1.75
CA PRO A 40 -2.68 5.27 1.05
C PRO A 40 -3.26 6.68 0.94
N ILE A 41 -3.94 6.93 -0.17
CA ILE A 41 -4.71 8.16 -0.40
C ILE A 41 -6.17 7.81 -0.16
N CYS A 42 -6.81 8.53 0.74
CA CYS A 42 -8.20 8.28 1.07
C CYS A 42 -9.06 9.52 0.80
N GLY A 43 -10.25 9.26 0.26
CA GLY A 43 -11.29 10.27 0.17
C GLY A 43 -12.14 10.31 1.43
N ASP A 44 -13.36 10.81 1.29
CA ASP A 44 -14.32 10.87 2.39
C ASP A 44 -14.65 9.46 2.89
N ASN A 45 -14.92 9.35 4.20
CA ASN A 45 -15.26 8.09 4.87
C ASN A 45 -14.15 7.02 4.81
N ASN A 46 -12.88 7.45 4.75
CA ASN A 46 -11.73 6.56 4.68
C ASN A 46 -11.77 5.58 3.49
N LYS A 47 -12.39 5.98 2.42
CA LYS A 47 -12.40 5.16 1.19
C LYS A 47 -11.09 5.32 0.47
N LEU A 48 -10.45 4.18 0.23
CA LEU A 48 -9.17 4.13 -0.49
C LEU A 48 -9.36 4.60 -1.93
N MET A 49 -8.56 5.58 -2.35
CA MET A 49 -8.58 6.13 -3.71
C MET A 49 -7.32 5.82 -4.50
N GLY A 50 -6.22 5.55 -3.83
CA GLY A 50 -4.96 5.29 -4.49
C GLY A 50 -3.83 5.12 -3.49
N MET A 51 -2.63 5.03 -4.03
CA MET A 51 -1.39 4.94 -3.24
C MET A 51 -0.41 5.98 -3.76
N ILE A 52 0.40 6.52 -2.87
CA ILE A 52 1.46 7.45 -3.24
C ILE A 52 2.76 7.02 -2.58
N THR A 53 3.85 7.10 -3.34
CA THR A 53 5.20 6.77 -2.86
C THR A 53 6.07 8.02 -2.81
N ASP A 54 7.16 7.93 -2.07
CA ASP A 54 8.21 8.97 -2.05
C ASP A 54 8.79 9.20 -3.46
N ARG A 55 8.95 8.13 -4.25
CA ARG A 55 9.40 8.26 -5.65
C ARG A 55 8.42 9.08 -6.48
N ASP A 56 7.11 8.88 -6.30
CA ASP A 56 6.09 9.66 -7.02
C ASP A 56 6.26 11.15 -6.77
N ILE A 57 6.55 11.54 -5.53
CA ILE A 57 6.76 12.95 -5.16
C ILE A 57 8.03 13.51 -5.81
N VAL A 58 9.12 12.74 -5.78
CA VAL A 58 10.38 13.15 -6.39
C VAL A 58 10.21 13.36 -7.91
N VAL A 59 9.58 12.40 -8.58
CA VAL A 59 9.41 12.45 -10.04
C VAL A 59 8.41 13.55 -10.44
N THR A 60 7.34 13.73 -9.70
CA THR A 60 6.30 14.71 -10.03
C THR A 60 6.72 16.13 -9.67
N CYS A 61 7.41 16.32 -8.57
CA CYS A 61 7.73 17.66 -8.05
C CYS A 61 9.19 18.03 -8.25
N CYS A 62 10.13 17.29 -7.68
CA CYS A 62 11.54 17.65 -7.74
C CYS A 62 12.06 17.66 -9.18
N ALA A 63 11.75 16.63 -9.97
CA ALA A 63 12.23 16.51 -11.35
C ALA A 63 11.62 17.55 -12.27
N GLU A 64 10.40 17.98 -12.00
CA GLU A 64 9.67 18.95 -12.84
C GLU A 64 9.74 20.40 -12.32
N GLY A 65 10.40 20.61 -11.20
CA GLY A 65 10.50 21.94 -10.59
C GLY A 65 9.17 22.48 -10.07
N VAL A 66 8.28 21.58 -9.65
CA VAL A 66 6.94 21.92 -9.17
C VAL A 66 6.94 21.91 -7.63
N ASP A 67 6.29 22.91 -7.03
CA ASP A 67 6.15 22.98 -5.58
C ASP A 67 5.18 21.89 -5.10
N PRO A 68 5.62 20.97 -4.23
CA PRO A 68 4.73 19.92 -3.71
C PRO A 68 3.51 20.47 -2.95
N ALA A 69 3.57 21.67 -2.40
CA ALA A 69 2.43 22.29 -1.75
C ALA A 69 1.30 22.66 -2.73
N SER A 70 1.60 22.71 -4.04
CA SER A 70 0.63 23.07 -5.07
C SER A 70 -0.05 21.86 -5.74
N VAL A 71 0.34 20.63 -5.37
CA VAL A 71 -0.19 19.41 -5.99
C VAL A 71 -0.97 18.62 -4.94
N GLN A 72 -2.22 18.30 -5.25
CA GLN A 72 -3.05 17.47 -4.37
C GLN A 72 -2.69 15.99 -4.51
N ALA A 73 -2.66 15.27 -3.39
CA ALA A 73 -2.34 13.84 -3.37
C ALA A 73 -3.29 13.03 -4.26
N GLY A 74 -4.57 13.38 -4.26
CA GLY A 74 -5.58 12.69 -5.07
C GLY A 74 -5.36 12.74 -6.57
N SER A 75 -4.56 13.70 -7.05
CA SER A 75 -4.25 13.82 -8.49
C SER A 75 -3.26 12.76 -8.97
N LEU A 76 -2.56 12.09 -8.06
CA LEU A 76 -1.59 11.04 -8.37
C LEU A 76 -2.16 9.63 -8.26
N GLY A 77 -3.46 9.49 -8.05
CA GLY A 77 -4.11 8.19 -7.98
C GLY A 77 -3.91 7.42 -9.29
N GLY A 78 -3.08 6.38 -9.26
CA GLY A 78 -2.88 5.48 -10.38
C GLY A 78 -3.77 4.24 -10.26
N GLU A 79 -3.32 3.15 -10.87
CA GLU A 79 -4.00 1.86 -10.76
C GLU A 79 -4.05 1.42 -9.30
N LEU A 80 -5.24 1.05 -8.83
CA LEU A 80 -5.46 0.66 -7.44
C LEU A 80 -5.62 -0.84 -7.31
N HIS A 81 -4.77 -1.44 -6.48
CA HIS A 81 -4.89 -2.84 -6.08
C HIS A 81 -5.12 -2.90 -4.57
N TRP A 82 -5.94 -3.83 -4.14
CA TRP A 82 -6.26 -4.04 -2.73
C TRP A 82 -6.69 -5.49 -2.50
N ILE A 83 -6.77 -5.89 -1.24
CA ILE A 83 -7.18 -7.24 -0.85
C ILE A 83 -8.24 -7.18 0.25
N ASP A 84 -9.18 -8.10 0.20
CA ASP A 84 -10.14 -8.28 1.29
C ASP A 84 -9.42 -8.79 2.53
N ALA A 85 -9.73 -8.22 3.67
CA ALA A 85 -9.17 -8.62 4.96
C ALA A 85 -9.34 -10.11 5.26
N ASP A 86 -10.40 -10.72 4.74
CA ASP A 86 -10.69 -12.14 4.95
C ASP A 86 -10.09 -13.07 3.88
N ALA A 87 -9.41 -12.52 2.87
CA ALA A 87 -8.71 -13.32 1.88
C ALA A 87 -7.54 -14.08 2.51
N ASP A 88 -7.28 -15.30 2.05
CA ASP A 88 -6.16 -16.09 2.56
C ASP A 88 -4.80 -15.59 2.04
N ALA A 89 -3.74 -16.05 2.70
CA ALA A 89 -2.38 -15.63 2.37
C ALA A 89 -1.98 -15.98 0.93
N THR A 90 -2.51 -17.08 0.38
CA THR A 90 -2.26 -17.46 -1.01
C THR A 90 -2.79 -16.40 -1.97
N LYS A 91 -3.99 -15.89 -1.71
CA LYS A 91 -4.60 -14.84 -2.52
C LYS A 91 -3.83 -13.52 -2.42
N VAL A 92 -3.32 -13.21 -1.22
CA VAL A 92 -2.45 -12.04 -1.01
C VAL A 92 -1.22 -12.13 -1.91
N LEU A 93 -0.52 -13.27 -1.87
CA LEU A 93 0.68 -13.48 -2.67
C LEU A 93 0.40 -13.41 -4.17
N GLU A 94 -0.65 -14.08 -4.63
CA GLU A 94 -1.05 -14.06 -6.05
C GLU A 94 -1.33 -12.63 -6.51
N THR A 95 -2.05 -11.85 -5.72
CA THR A 95 -2.39 -10.47 -6.07
C THR A 95 -1.13 -9.62 -6.21
N MET A 96 -0.22 -9.74 -5.26
CA MET A 96 1.03 -8.98 -5.28
C MET A 96 1.95 -9.42 -6.43
N GLU A 97 2.10 -10.73 -6.62
CA GLU A 97 2.96 -11.28 -7.68
C GLU A 97 2.44 -10.95 -9.07
N ASN A 98 1.14 -11.14 -9.31
CA ASN A 98 0.53 -10.92 -10.63
C ASN A 98 0.57 -9.44 -11.05
N ASN A 99 0.55 -8.54 -10.08
CA ASN A 99 0.57 -7.10 -10.34
C ASN A 99 1.93 -6.46 -10.11
N HIS A 100 2.94 -7.24 -9.75
CA HIS A 100 4.32 -6.78 -9.49
C HIS A 100 4.36 -5.65 -8.47
N ILE A 101 3.57 -5.79 -7.40
CA ILE A 101 3.47 -4.78 -6.35
C ILE A 101 4.04 -5.30 -5.03
N LYS A 102 4.62 -4.41 -4.25
CA LYS A 102 5.30 -4.72 -2.99
C LYS A 102 4.52 -4.26 -1.76
N ARG A 103 3.40 -3.59 -1.99
CA ARG A 103 2.52 -3.07 -0.94
C ARG A 103 1.09 -3.29 -1.37
N LEU A 104 0.26 -3.73 -0.44
CA LEU A 104 -1.13 -4.07 -0.75
C LEU A 104 -2.04 -3.58 0.39
N PRO A 105 -2.91 -2.60 0.10
CA PRO A 105 -3.90 -2.16 1.08
C PRO A 105 -4.90 -3.25 1.40
N VAL A 106 -5.31 -3.32 2.66
CA VAL A 106 -6.28 -4.29 3.15
C VAL A 106 -7.59 -3.59 3.48
N ILE A 107 -8.66 -4.05 2.84
CA ILE A 107 -10.01 -3.50 2.99
C ILE A 107 -10.88 -4.49 3.76
N ASP A 108 -11.55 -4.01 4.78
CA ASP A 108 -12.56 -4.80 5.49
C ASP A 108 -13.89 -4.68 4.77
N VAL A 109 -14.12 -5.55 3.80
CA VAL A 109 -15.30 -5.51 2.94
C VAL A 109 -16.59 -5.66 3.76
N LYS A 110 -16.60 -6.62 4.69
CA LYS A 110 -17.76 -6.89 5.55
C LYS A 110 -17.99 -5.80 6.60
N GLY A 111 -16.93 -5.13 7.02
CA GLY A 111 -16.95 -4.09 8.04
C GLY A 111 -17.12 -2.68 7.49
N GLY A 112 -17.84 -2.51 6.40
CA GLY A 112 -18.12 -1.19 5.81
C GLY A 112 -17.18 -0.79 4.67
N HIS A 113 -16.44 -1.72 4.14
CA HIS A 113 -15.52 -1.50 3.01
C HIS A 113 -14.47 -0.42 3.33
N ARG A 114 -13.87 -0.52 4.52
CA ARG A 114 -12.91 0.47 5.01
C ARG A 114 -11.48 -0.07 4.93
N LEU A 115 -10.55 0.84 4.68
CA LEU A 115 -9.13 0.54 4.78
C LEU A 115 -8.77 0.28 6.24
N ILE A 116 -8.23 -0.91 6.55
CA ILE A 116 -7.87 -1.29 7.91
C ILE A 116 -6.39 -1.62 8.09
N GLY A 117 -5.65 -1.79 7.01
CA GLY A 117 -4.23 -2.16 7.14
C GLY A 117 -3.49 -2.13 5.83
N MET A 118 -2.22 -2.50 5.92
CA MET A 118 -1.31 -2.55 4.79
C MET A 118 -0.44 -3.80 4.90
N ILE A 119 -0.25 -4.50 3.80
CA ILE A 119 0.70 -5.61 3.72
C ILE A 119 1.91 -5.15 2.90
N THR A 120 3.09 -5.32 3.47
CA THR A 120 4.37 -4.96 2.85
C THR A 120 5.27 -6.19 2.77
N GLU A 121 6.40 -6.06 2.09
CA GLU A 121 7.42 -7.12 2.06
C GLU A 121 7.86 -7.53 3.47
N ALA A 122 7.95 -6.57 4.39
CA ALA A 122 8.32 -6.87 5.78
C ALA A 122 7.28 -7.77 6.47
N ASN A 123 5.99 -7.55 6.20
CA ASN A 123 4.93 -8.42 6.72
C ASN A 123 5.05 -9.83 6.15
N LEU A 124 5.35 -9.95 4.86
CA LEU A 124 5.54 -11.24 4.21
C LEU A 124 6.75 -11.97 4.79
N ALA A 125 7.85 -11.26 4.99
CA ALA A 125 9.07 -11.85 5.56
C ALA A 125 8.85 -12.44 6.94
N LYS A 126 7.95 -11.87 7.73
CA LYS A 126 7.63 -12.36 9.08
C LYS A 126 6.69 -13.57 9.07
N ASN A 127 5.94 -13.78 8.00
CA ASN A 127 4.84 -14.76 7.99
C ASN A 127 5.02 -15.88 6.96
N LEU A 128 5.98 -15.77 6.06
CA LEU A 128 6.23 -16.75 5.01
C LEU A 128 7.50 -17.53 5.29
N ASN A 129 7.60 -18.74 4.74
CA ASN A 129 8.83 -19.51 4.76
C ASN A 129 9.81 -19.01 3.69
N ASP A 130 11.07 -19.46 3.78
CA ASP A 130 12.14 -18.99 2.89
C ASP A 130 11.82 -19.24 1.41
N LYS A 131 11.23 -20.40 1.09
CA LYS A 131 10.86 -20.73 -0.29
C LYS A 131 9.80 -19.78 -0.83
N GLN A 132 8.78 -19.48 -0.03
CA GLN A 132 7.71 -18.55 -0.44
C GLN A 132 8.26 -17.14 -0.64
N ILE A 133 9.17 -16.70 0.22
CA ILE A 133 9.83 -15.38 0.11
C ILE A 133 10.66 -15.33 -1.18
N ALA A 134 11.44 -16.37 -1.47
CA ALA A 134 12.25 -16.42 -2.68
C ALA A 134 11.40 -16.40 -3.95
N GLU A 135 10.33 -17.18 -3.99
CA GLU A 135 9.40 -17.19 -5.11
C GLU A 135 8.72 -15.84 -5.31
N PHE A 136 8.26 -15.22 -4.20
CA PHE A 136 7.64 -13.90 -4.23
C PHE A 136 8.61 -12.87 -4.82
N ALA A 137 9.83 -12.80 -4.29
CA ALA A 137 10.83 -11.85 -4.77
C ALA A 137 11.12 -12.03 -6.25
N THR A 138 11.29 -13.29 -6.69
CA THR A 138 11.55 -13.58 -8.10
C THR A 138 10.42 -13.10 -9.00
N ARG A 139 9.18 -13.34 -8.62
CA ARG A 139 8.01 -12.99 -9.44
C ARG A 139 7.71 -11.49 -9.44
N VAL A 140 7.83 -10.84 -8.28
CA VAL A 140 7.55 -9.41 -8.15
C VAL A 140 8.55 -8.58 -8.94
N TYR A 141 9.81 -8.98 -8.95
CA TYR A 141 10.87 -8.28 -9.65
C TYR A 141 11.16 -8.82 -11.06
N ALA A 142 10.36 -9.74 -11.57
CA ALA A 142 10.61 -10.40 -12.86
C ALA A 142 10.65 -9.45 -14.05
N THR A 143 10.02 -8.28 -13.94
CA THR A 143 9.99 -7.27 -15.02
C THR A 143 11.00 -6.14 -14.83
N ALA A 144 11.79 -6.23 -13.80
CA ALA A 144 12.81 -5.22 -13.52
C ALA A 144 13.96 -5.27 -14.53
#